data_24f84d50c58d521937187a40a6135889
#
_entry.id   24f84d50c58d521937187a40a6135889
#
_cell.length_a   1.000
_cell.length_b   1.000
_cell.length_c   1.000
_cell.angle_alpha   90.00
_cell.angle_beta   90.00
_cell.angle_gamma   90.00
#
_symmetry.space_group_name_H-M   'P 1'
#
loop_
_entity.id
_entity.type
_entity.pdbx_description
1 polymer ?
#
loop_
_entity_poly.entity_id
_entity_poly.type
_entity_poly.pdbx_seq_one_letter_code
_entity_poly.pdbx_strand_id
1 'polypeptide(L)'
;TLGVVTYVGNAYLSEDGGKTWKTINKGLEPPRFTGEFDFQGQDPRRFFDMAFSPNYESDGNIFATVLWNNFLRSTNRGDNWQIVGLPGAKGQSLRGFSIVPSPNFGQDSTVYAATMYGLIMRSTDGGQNFSIMSAIESDKINEPLAMVISPNFAADKTLYASGMKGIYKTTDGGKTWQATTEKTPLEDLYYLKLAISPNYQSDRTVIAGTEQGVYVTKDAGQTWVKLTNTSYGDDEYVEALAISPNYENDKTFVLSLRGKGLFKTVDGGQTFGKIGDNSLTFARMNNVPYAGKAIQFSPSYAEDNTLYGFGATRTAIYKSTDAGNTWETISIPINTNDSYDLITWLSLIFAVYRGRILKIAAAAVVALLSYVALGYLGLDKRLPLSKLQIKSIGTFLTFIVALLILFKL
;
A
#
# COMPACT_ATOMS: atom_id res chain seq x y z
N THR A 1 7.71 19.44 -2.50
CA THR A 1 6.47 18.77 -2.92
C THR A 1 6.19 17.54 -2.06
N LEU A 2 4.94 17.32 -1.68
CA LEU A 2 4.47 16.15 -0.93
C LEU A 2 3.38 15.45 -1.73
N GLY A 3 3.43 14.12 -1.78
CA GLY A 3 2.39 13.30 -2.36
C GLY A 3 1.84 12.33 -1.32
N VAL A 4 0.54 12.15 -1.30
CA VAL A 4 -0.14 11.21 -0.41
C VAL A 4 -1.11 10.39 -1.19
N VAL A 5 -1.05 9.09 -1.00
CA VAL A 5 -2.02 8.14 -1.53
C VAL A 5 -2.75 7.46 -0.38
N THR A 6 -4.03 7.24 -0.56
CA THR A 6 -4.86 6.63 0.48
C THR A 6 -5.32 5.24 0.07
N TYR A 7 -5.49 4.39 1.07
CA TYR A 7 -6.04 3.05 0.85
C TYR A 7 -7.50 3.07 0.34
N VAL A 8 -8.20 4.20 0.48
CA VAL A 8 -9.57 4.36 -0.04
C VAL A 8 -9.60 4.92 -1.46
N GLY A 9 -8.46 4.99 -2.15
CA GLY A 9 -8.40 5.24 -3.58
C GLY A 9 -8.24 6.70 -3.99
N ASN A 10 -7.78 7.57 -3.11
CA ASN A 10 -7.50 8.96 -3.44
C ASN A 10 -6.01 9.27 -3.39
N ALA A 11 -5.58 10.15 -4.28
CA ALA A 11 -4.24 10.71 -4.33
C ALA A 11 -4.31 12.24 -4.19
N TYR A 12 -3.39 12.78 -3.42
CA TYR A 12 -3.29 14.19 -3.09
C TYR A 12 -1.87 14.69 -3.31
N LEU A 13 -1.75 15.92 -3.73
CA LEU A 13 -0.47 16.61 -3.93
C LEU A 13 -0.49 17.96 -3.21
N SER A 14 0.61 18.26 -2.51
CA SER A 14 0.91 19.57 -1.96
C SER A 14 2.25 20.06 -2.52
N GLU A 15 2.29 21.29 -3.00
CA GLU A 15 3.50 21.92 -3.51
C GLU A 15 4.09 22.96 -2.54
N ASP A 16 3.44 23.16 -1.39
CA ASP A 16 3.79 24.17 -0.37
C ASP A 16 4.11 23.58 1.02
N GLY A 17 4.56 22.32 1.03
CA GLY A 17 4.97 21.64 2.27
C GLY A 17 3.79 21.21 3.15
N GLY A 18 2.62 20.97 2.56
CA GLY A 18 1.44 20.46 3.24
C GLY A 18 0.45 21.54 3.71
N LYS A 19 0.66 22.81 3.35
CA LYS A 19 -0.26 23.91 3.70
C LYS A 19 -1.54 23.85 2.89
N THR A 20 -1.42 23.56 1.58
CA THR A 20 -2.56 23.35 0.70
C THR A 20 -2.43 22.04 -0.06
N TRP A 21 -3.57 21.45 -0.41
CA TRP A 21 -3.64 20.16 -1.07
C TRP A 21 -4.58 20.21 -2.27
N LYS A 22 -4.16 19.63 -3.38
CA LYS A 22 -5.03 19.36 -4.52
C LYS A 22 -5.28 17.86 -4.64
N THR A 23 -6.48 17.44 -5.01
CA THR A 23 -6.76 16.08 -5.43
C THR A 23 -6.16 15.84 -6.81
N ILE A 24 -5.52 14.70 -6.99
CA ILE A 24 -4.92 14.29 -8.26
C ILE A 24 -5.53 12.95 -8.72
N ASN A 25 -6.86 12.90 -8.78
CA ASN A 25 -7.62 11.67 -9.07
C ASN A 25 -8.08 11.54 -10.52
N LYS A 26 -7.88 12.56 -11.37
CA LYS A 26 -8.34 12.53 -12.76
C LYS A 26 -7.65 11.41 -13.55
N GLY A 27 -8.43 10.59 -14.22
CA GLY A 27 -7.96 9.38 -14.90
C GLY A 27 -7.89 8.15 -14.00
N LEU A 28 -8.22 8.29 -12.72
CA LEU A 28 -8.41 7.19 -11.77
C LEU A 28 -9.88 6.81 -11.60
N GLU A 29 -10.71 7.19 -12.56
CA GLU A 29 -12.12 6.85 -12.52
C GLU A 29 -12.32 5.35 -12.37
N PRO A 30 -13.32 4.92 -11.57
CA PRO A 30 -13.57 3.52 -11.38
C PRO A 30 -13.80 2.87 -12.75
N PRO A 31 -13.21 1.70 -13.04
CA PRO A 31 -13.44 1.02 -14.29
C PRO A 31 -14.95 0.81 -14.44
N ARG A 32 -15.51 1.22 -15.58
CA ARG A 32 -16.90 0.92 -15.91
C ARG A 32 -17.05 -0.59 -15.81
N PHE A 33 -17.99 -1.02 -15.01
CA PHE A 33 -18.22 -2.43 -14.68
C PHE A 33 -18.42 -3.25 -15.97
N THR A 34 -17.43 -4.04 -16.37
CA THR A 34 -17.52 -4.97 -17.53
C THR A 34 -17.97 -6.38 -17.12
N GLY A 35 -18.36 -6.59 -15.87
CA GLY A 35 -18.96 -7.86 -15.44
C GLY A 35 -18.00 -8.96 -15.01
N GLU A 36 -16.68 -8.76 -15.13
CA GLU A 36 -15.67 -9.81 -14.85
C GLU A 36 -14.89 -9.61 -13.54
N PHE A 37 -15.42 -8.85 -12.59
CA PHE A 37 -14.71 -8.58 -11.35
C PHE A 37 -15.11 -9.53 -10.22
N ASP A 38 -14.20 -10.42 -9.88
CA ASP A 38 -14.22 -11.15 -8.61
C ASP A 38 -13.53 -10.31 -7.51
N PHE A 39 -14.15 -9.21 -7.15
CA PHE A 39 -13.66 -8.37 -6.06
C PHE A 39 -14.48 -8.65 -4.83
N GLN A 40 -13.93 -9.23 -3.83
CA GLN A 40 -14.54 -9.39 -2.51
C GLN A 40 -14.90 -8.02 -1.85
N GLY A 41 -15.56 -7.12 -2.61
CA GLY A 41 -16.02 -5.80 -2.16
C GLY A 41 -14.92 -4.77 -1.94
N GLN A 42 -13.77 -4.90 -2.62
CA GLN A 42 -12.66 -3.99 -2.43
C GLN A 42 -12.55 -2.97 -3.58
N ASP A 43 -12.28 -1.70 -3.26
CA ASP A 43 -12.05 -0.64 -4.24
C ASP A 43 -10.80 -0.95 -5.07
N PRO A 44 -10.87 -1.04 -6.42
CA PRO A 44 -9.73 -1.30 -7.28
C PRO A 44 -8.67 -0.20 -7.26
N ARG A 45 -9.00 0.98 -6.74
CA ARG A 45 -8.08 2.13 -6.65
C ARG A 45 -7.21 2.13 -5.38
N ARG A 46 -7.17 1.06 -4.61
CA ARG A 46 -6.33 1.01 -3.41
C ARG A 46 -4.87 1.16 -3.76
N PHE A 47 -4.32 2.29 -3.40
CA PHE A 47 -2.90 2.55 -3.58
C PHE A 47 -2.07 1.80 -2.54
N PHE A 48 -0.91 1.31 -2.96
CA PHE A 48 0.09 0.72 -2.09
C PHE A 48 1.35 1.54 -1.98
N ASP A 49 1.81 2.12 -3.08
CA ASP A 49 3.02 2.92 -3.10
C ASP A 49 2.92 4.04 -4.12
N MET A 50 3.63 5.13 -3.87
CA MET A 50 3.80 6.25 -4.79
C MET A 50 5.24 6.72 -4.75
N ALA A 51 5.79 7.04 -5.92
CA ALA A 51 7.13 7.59 -6.05
C ALA A 51 7.15 8.72 -7.08
N PHE A 52 7.91 9.76 -6.76
CA PHE A 52 8.23 10.85 -7.68
C PHE A 52 9.47 10.50 -8.50
N SER A 53 9.52 11.00 -9.73
CA SER A 53 10.78 11.06 -10.45
C SER A 53 11.82 11.84 -9.65
N PRO A 54 13.10 11.45 -9.64
CA PRO A 54 14.17 12.29 -9.10
C PRO A 54 14.25 13.68 -9.78
N ASN A 55 13.73 13.78 -11.00
CA ASN A 55 13.67 15.01 -11.78
C ASN A 55 12.27 15.66 -11.78
N TYR A 56 11.44 15.33 -10.79
CA TYR A 56 10.02 15.73 -10.74
C TYR A 56 9.77 17.20 -10.98
N GLU A 57 10.62 18.08 -10.48
CA GLU A 57 10.48 19.53 -10.68
C GLU A 57 10.51 19.93 -12.15
N SER A 58 11.24 19.20 -12.99
CA SER A 58 11.35 19.45 -14.43
C SER A 58 10.45 18.57 -15.28
N ASP A 59 10.21 17.30 -14.87
CA ASP A 59 9.51 16.32 -15.70
C ASP A 59 8.08 16.01 -15.27
N GLY A 60 7.71 16.37 -14.03
CA GLY A 60 6.38 16.18 -13.47
C GLY A 60 5.94 14.72 -13.34
N ASN A 61 6.87 13.76 -13.46
CA ASN A 61 6.52 12.33 -13.43
C ASN A 61 6.23 11.84 -12.02
N ILE A 62 5.10 11.14 -11.87
CA ILE A 62 4.69 10.43 -10.67
C ILE A 62 4.31 9.01 -11.06
N PHE A 63 4.73 8.06 -10.24
CA PHE A 63 4.42 6.63 -10.40
C PHE A 63 3.67 6.13 -9.18
N ALA A 64 2.74 5.19 -9.37
CA ALA A 64 2.06 4.56 -8.25
C ALA A 64 1.71 3.10 -8.54
N THR A 65 1.55 2.33 -7.49
CA THR A 65 1.03 0.96 -7.55
C THR A 65 -0.34 0.90 -6.91
N VAL A 66 -1.21 0.09 -7.50
CA VAL A 66 -2.57 -0.16 -6.99
C VAL A 66 -2.81 -1.65 -6.80
N LEU A 67 -3.80 -1.97 -5.99
CA LEU A 67 -4.11 -3.35 -5.56
C LEU A 67 -4.36 -4.31 -6.74
N TRP A 68 -4.89 -3.83 -7.86
CA TRP A 68 -5.39 -4.67 -8.94
C TRP A 68 -4.72 -4.37 -10.28
N ASN A 69 -3.79 -5.25 -10.69
CA ASN A 69 -3.26 -5.43 -12.04
C ASN A 69 -2.68 -4.22 -12.77
N ASN A 70 -2.47 -3.08 -12.09
CA ASN A 70 -2.04 -1.89 -12.79
C ASN A 70 -0.95 -1.15 -12.04
N PHE A 71 -0.04 -0.58 -12.81
CA PHE A 71 0.75 0.56 -12.39
C PHE A 71 0.11 1.82 -12.94
N LEU A 72 0.30 2.89 -12.22
CA LEU A 72 -0.18 4.20 -12.61
C LEU A 72 1.00 5.12 -12.88
N ARG A 73 0.87 5.92 -13.91
CA ARG A 73 1.85 6.94 -14.28
C ARG A 73 1.14 8.26 -14.56
N SER A 74 1.68 9.34 -14.05
CA SER A 74 1.36 10.70 -14.46
C SER A 74 2.63 11.37 -14.98
N THR A 75 2.53 12.17 -16.04
CA THR A 75 3.62 12.96 -16.62
C THR A 75 3.35 14.45 -16.53
N ASN A 76 2.35 14.85 -15.77
CA ASN A 76 1.88 16.22 -15.66
C ASN A 76 1.48 16.58 -14.23
N ARG A 77 2.36 16.22 -13.28
CA ARG A 77 2.20 16.56 -11.85
C ARG A 77 0.89 16.04 -11.22
N GLY A 78 0.39 14.90 -11.70
CA GLY A 78 -0.85 14.30 -11.21
C GLY A 78 -2.13 14.87 -11.83
N ASP A 79 -2.05 15.80 -12.77
CA ASP A 79 -3.25 16.35 -13.42
C ASP A 79 -4.01 15.31 -14.24
N ASN A 80 -3.33 14.24 -14.67
CA ASN A 80 -3.94 13.08 -15.28
C ASN A 80 -3.09 11.82 -15.07
N TRP A 81 -3.75 10.69 -14.88
CA TRP A 81 -3.10 9.38 -14.72
C TRP A 81 -3.35 8.49 -15.93
N GLN A 82 -2.32 7.76 -16.29
CA GLN A 82 -2.37 6.68 -17.26
C GLN A 82 -2.28 5.35 -16.52
N ILE A 83 -3.17 4.44 -16.86
CA ILE A 83 -3.13 3.07 -16.38
C ILE A 83 -2.19 2.28 -17.28
N VAL A 84 -1.14 1.70 -16.70
CA VAL A 84 -0.18 0.86 -17.40
C VAL A 84 -0.49 -0.59 -17.09
N GLY A 85 -0.93 -1.31 -18.11
CA GLY A 85 -1.23 -2.74 -18.00
C GLY A 85 0.03 -3.59 -17.85
N LEU A 86 -0.08 -4.68 -17.12
CA LEU A 86 1.02 -5.62 -16.91
C LEU A 86 1.06 -6.69 -18.01
N PRO A 87 2.22 -6.98 -18.62
CA PRO A 87 2.35 -8.05 -19.59
C PRO A 87 2.05 -9.42 -18.95
N GLY A 88 1.27 -10.23 -19.61
CA GLY A 88 0.95 -11.58 -19.16
C GLY A 88 -0.15 -11.71 -18.11
N ALA A 89 -0.78 -10.60 -17.70
CA ALA A 89 -1.77 -10.57 -16.63
C ALA A 89 -3.17 -11.06 -17.01
N LYS A 90 -3.36 -11.72 -18.15
CA LYS A 90 -4.65 -12.30 -18.51
C LYS A 90 -5.07 -13.35 -17.46
N GLY A 91 -5.97 -12.96 -16.57
CA GLY A 91 -6.56 -13.83 -15.55
C GLY A 91 -5.76 -13.97 -14.24
N GLN A 92 -4.63 -13.28 -14.05
CA GLN A 92 -3.90 -13.24 -12.80
C GLN A 92 -3.94 -11.84 -12.20
N SER A 93 -4.35 -11.74 -10.95
CA SER A 93 -4.35 -10.49 -10.19
C SER A 93 -2.93 -10.19 -9.68
N LEU A 94 -2.16 -9.42 -10.42
CA LEU A 94 -0.85 -8.95 -9.96
C LEU A 94 -1.03 -7.69 -9.11
N ARG A 95 -0.82 -7.80 -7.81
CA ARG A 95 -0.86 -6.66 -6.89
C ARG A 95 0.51 -5.99 -6.87
N GLY A 96 0.56 -4.69 -7.22
CA GLY A 96 1.80 -3.91 -7.11
C GLY A 96 2.01 -3.45 -5.67
N PHE A 97 3.20 -3.68 -5.10
CA PHE A 97 3.52 -3.30 -3.73
C PHE A 97 4.52 -2.16 -3.63
N SER A 98 5.51 -2.12 -4.49
CA SER A 98 6.55 -1.11 -4.45
C SER A 98 6.87 -0.62 -5.85
N ILE A 99 7.16 0.66 -5.97
CA ILE A 99 7.60 1.30 -7.21
C ILE A 99 8.77 2.23 -6.93
N VAL A 100 9.84 2.08 -7.70
CA VAL A 100 11.10 2.80 -7.49
C VAL A 100 11.66 3.26 -8.82
N PRO A 101 11.62 4.57 -9.12
CA PRO A 101 12.34 5.13 -10.25
C PRO A 101 13.85 5.10 -10.02
N SER A 102 14.61 4.94 -11.10
CA SER A 102 16.06 5.06 -11.08
C SER A 102 16.49 6.44 -10.60
N PRO A 103 17.52 6.55 -9.75
CA PRO A 103 18.12 7.85 -9.42
C PRO A 103 18.58 8.65 -10.65
N ASN A 104 18.86 7.95 -11.76
CA ASN A 104 19.26 8.53 -13.05
C ASN A 104 18.11 8.57 -14.08
N PHE A 105 16.87 8.62 -13.60
CA PHE A 105 15.65 8.49 -14.40
C PHE A 105 15.61 9.47 -15.59
N GLY A 106 16.06 10.70 -15.42
CA GLY A 106 16.09 11.69 -16.50
C GLY A 106 16.95 11.28 -17.70
N GLN A 107 17.84 10.31 -17.55
CA GLN A 107 18.72 9.81 -18.61
C GLN A 107 18.35 8.39 -19.05
N ASP A 108 17.99 7.51 -18.09
CA ASP A 108 17.76 6.09 -18.37
C ASP A 108 16.27 5.70 -18.44
N SER A 109 15.38 6.61 -18.07
CA SER A 109 13.92 6.42 -18.07
C SER A 109 13.48 5.12 -17.37
N THR A 110 14.29 4.63 -16.41
CA THR A 110 14.10 3.34 -15.81
C THR A 110 13.23 3.45 -14.55
N VAL A 111 12.22 2.56 -14.46
CA VAL A 111 11.37 2.37 -13.27
C VAL A 111 11.31 0.90 -12.95
N TYR A 112 11.52 0.56 -11.68
CA TYR A 112 11.29 -0.78 -11.15
C TYR A 112 9.99 -0.85 -10.37
N ALA A 113 9.35 -1.99 -10.42
CA ALA A 113 8.19 -2.28 -9.59
C ALA A 113 8.22 -3.73 -9.11
N ALA A 114 7.68 -3.95 -7.93
CA ALA A 114 7.54 -5.27 -7.33
C ALA A 114 6.07 -5.61 -7.11
N THR A 115 5.71 -6.87 -7.35
CA THR A 115 4.33 -7.36 -7.20
C THR A 115 4.23 -8.43 -6.12
N MET A 116 2.99 -8.74 -5.73
CA MET A 116 2.66 -9.70 -4.68
C MET A 116 3.28 -11.11 -4.89
N TYR A 117 3.48 -11.50 -6.13
CA TYR A 117 3.95 -12.86 -6.44
C TYR A 117 5.47 -12.93 -6.69
N GLY A 118 6.24 -12.02 -6.10
CA GLY A 118 7.69 -12.02 -6.25
C GLY A 118 8.19 -11.58 -7.62
N LEU A 119 7.31 -11.09 -8.49
CA LEU A 119 7.74 -10.60 -9.78
C LEU A 119 8.36 -9.22 -9.65
N ILE A 120 9.61 -9.10 -10.07
CA ILE A 120 10.26 -7.82 -10.28
C ILE A 120 10.08 -7.43 -11.73
N MET A 121 9.56 -6.24 -11.92
CA MET A 121 9.28 -5.68 -13.23
C MET A 121 10.12 -4.43 -13.47
N ARG A 122 10.46 -4.21 -14.73
CA ARG A 122 11.24 -3.06 -15.14
C ARG A 122 10.63 -2.40 -16.37
N SER A 123 10.57 -1.09 -16.33
CA SER A 123 10.36 -0.23 -17.49
C SER A 123 11.66 0.49 -17.84
N THR A 124 11.93 0.74 -19.10
CA THR A 124 13.03 1.57 -19.61
C THR A 124 12.54 2.68 -20.54
N ASP A 125 11.22 2.92 -20.54
CA ASP A 125 10.54 3.91 -21.37
C ASP A 125 9.71 4.90 -20.52
N GLY A 126 10.17 5.15 -19.31
CA GLY A 126 9.53 6.08 -18.38
C GLY A 126 8.24 5.54 -17.75
N GLY A 127 8.07 4.23 -17.66
CA GLY A 127 6.90 3.61 -17.06
C GLY A 127 5.72 3.43 -18.01
N GLN A 128 5.94 3.51 -19.34
CA GLN A 128 4.90 3.26 -20.33
C GLN A 128 4.63 1.76 -20.51
N ASN A 129 5.70 0.97 -20.52
CA ASN A 129 5.62 -0.47 -20.61
C ASN A 129 6.53 -1.10 -19.56
N PHE A 130 6.07 -2.20 -18.96
CA PHE A 130 6.85 -2.99 -18.02
C PHE A 130 7.08 -4.39 -18.58
N SER A 131 8.28 -4.91 -18.38
CA SER A 131 8.62 -6.30 -18.65
C SER A 131 8.97 -7.01 -17.35
N ILE A 132 8.65 -8.30 -17.26
CA ILE A 132 9.09 -9.15 -16.15
C ILE A 132 10.59 -9.38 -16.32
N MET A 133 11.37 -9.01 -15.32
CA MET A 133 12.83 -9.18 -15.37
C MET A 133 13.26 -10.57 -14.97
N SER A 134 12.83 -11.02 -13.84
CA SER A 134 13.06 -12.39 -13.36
C SER A 134 12.00 -12.70 -12.31
N ALA A 135 11.60 -13.94 -12.22
CA ALA A 135 11.07 -14.43 -10.97
C ALA A 135 12.30 -14.66 -10.07
N ILE A 136 12.43 -13.91 -8.98
CA ILE A 136 13.19 -14.43 -7.87
C ILE A 136 12.45 -15.72 -7.53
N GLU A 137 13.11 -16.88 -7.51
CA GLU A 137 12.48 -18.20 -7.44
C GLU A 137 11.17 -18.19 -6.66
N SER A 138 10.07 -18.54 -7.33
CA SER A 138 8.70 -18.26 -6.93
C SER A 138 8.28 -18.82 -5.55
N ASP A 139 9.10 -19.68 -5.00
CA ASP A 139 8.94 -20.29 -3.68
C ASP A 139 9.67 -19.53 -2.54
N LYS A 140 10.57 -18.60 -2.88
CA LYS A 140 11.37 -17.84 -1.89
C LYS A 140 10.92 -16.39 -1.69
N ILE A 141 10.25 -15.77 -2.67
CA ILE A 141 9.63 -14.43 -2.51
C ILE A 141 8.16 -14.50 -2.86
N ASN A 142 7.34 -14.83 -1.88
CA ASN A 142 5.90 -14.83 -2.09
C ASN A 142 5.27 -13.43 -2.08
N GLU A 143 5.91 -12.45 -1.45
CA GLU A 143 5.41 -11.07 -1.38
C GLU A 143 6.56 -10.09 -1.16
N PRO A 144 7.19 -9.51 -2.19
CA PRO A 144 8.16 -8.44 -1.98
C PRO A 144 7.46 -7.23 -1.36
N LEU A 145 7.91 -6.87 -0.17
CA LEU A 145 7.28 -5.83 0.65
C LEU A 145 7.96 -4.48 0.51
N ALA A 146 9.24 -4.47 0.16
CA ALA A 146 10.00 -3.26 -0.04
C ALA A 146 11.09 -3.49 -1.09
N MET A 147 11.38 -2.44 -1.84
CA MET A 147 12.50 -2.39 -2.77
C MET A 147 13.22 -1.06 -2.61
N VAL A 148 14.56 -1.12 -2.57
CA VAL A 148 15.41 0.07 -2.54
C VAL A 148 16.48 -0.03 -3.62
N ILE A 149 16.86 1.11 -4.17
CA ILE A 149 17.80 1.24 -5.27
C ILE A 149 19.03 2.03 -4.82
N SER A 150 20.21 1.60 -5.26
CA SER A 150 21.45 2.33 -4.97
C SER A 150 21.40 3.75 -5.52
N PRO A 151 21.82 4.75 -4.76
CA PRO A 151 21.96 6.11 -5.28
C PRO A 151 22.90 6.21 -6.49
N ASN A 152 23.86 5.27 -6.60
CA ASN A 152 24.81 5.16 -7.72
C ASN A 152 24.42 4.08 -8.76
N PHE A 153 23.12 3.81 -8.87
CA PHE A 153 22.58 2.75 -9.73
C PHE A 153 23.07 2.80 -11.18
N ALA A 154 23.31 3.99 -11.70
CA ALA A 154 23.85 4.15 -13.06
C ALA A 154 25.16 3.37 -13.26
N ALA A 155 25.99 3.29 -12.23
CA ALA A 155 27.27 2.59 -12.29
C ALA A 155 27.21 1.16 -11.72
N ASP A 156 26.57 0.97 -10.54
CA ASP A 156 26.65 -0.29 -9.80
C ASP A 156 25.48 -1.25 -10.04
N LYS A 157 24.43 -0.78 -10.70
CA LYS A 157 23.22 -1.56 -11.04
C LYS A 157 22.58 -2.28 -9.85
N THR A 158 22.79 -1.76 -8.64
CA THR A 158 22.42 -2.43 -7.38
C THR A 158 20.99 -2.08 -6.95
N LEU A 159 20.22 -3.12 -6.65
CA LEU A 159 18.95 -3.01 -5.93
C LEU A 159 18.91 -4.05 -4.80
N TYR A 160 18.08 -3.78 -3.82
CA TYR A 160 17.66 -4.75 -2.81
C TYR A 160 16.14 -4.88 -2.86
N ALA A 161 15.67 -6.09 -2.66
CA ALA A 161 14.26 -6.41 -2.48
C ALA A 161 14.09 -7.28 -1.24
N SER A 162 13.10 -6.99 -0.42
CA SER A 162 12.71 -7.85 0.69
C SER A 162 11.48 -8.67 0.31
N GLY A 163 11.39 -9.85 0.87
CA GLY A 163 10.25 -10.75 0.73
C GLY A 163 9.89 -11.42 2.04
N MET A 164 9.04 -12.43 1.98
CA MET A 164 8.63 -13.19 3.18
C MET A 164 9.75 -14.07 3.75
N LYS A 165 10.84 -14.29 3.02
CA LYS A 165 11.94 -15.17 3.43
C LYS A 165 13.31 -14.52 3.27
N GLY A 166 13.40 -13.23 3.55
CA GLY A 166 14.68 -12.55 3.60
C GLY A 166 14.86 -11.39 2.63
N ILE A 167 16.11 -11.03 2.42
CA ILE A 167 16.53 -9.89 1.59
C ILE A 167 17.37 -10.41 0.43
N TYR A 168 17.04 -9.94 -0.76
CA TYR A 168 17.70 -10.28 -2.01
C TYR A 168 18.38 -9.05 -2.59
N LYS A 169 19.52 -9.27 -3.23
CA LYS A 169 20.34 -8.25 -3.90
C LYS A 169 20.57 -8.59 -5.35
N THR A 170 20.54 -7.62 -6.20
CA THR A 170 21.05 -7.67 -7.58
C THR A 170 22.16 -6.64 -7.77
N THR A 171 23.12 -6.92 -8.67
CA THR A 171 24.17 -6.01 -9.12
C THR A 171 24.23 -5.90 -10.64
N ASP A 172 23.20 -6.42 -11.32
CA ASP A 172 23.08 -6.43 -12.78
C ASP A 172 21.76 -5.79 -13.28
N GLY A 173 21.13 -4.99 -12.41
CA GLY A 173 19.88 -4.28 -12.73
C GLY A 173 18.66 -5.21 -12.74
N GLY A 174 18.65 -6.25 -11.92
CA GLY A 174 17.51 -7.12 -11.71
C GLY A 174 17.44 -8.33 -12.63
N LYS A 175 18.50 -8.63 -13.38
CA LYS A 175 18.56 -9.83 -14.22
C LYS A 175 18.76 -11.10 -13.37
N THR A 176 19.63 -11.00 -12.36
CA THR A 176 19.87 -12.06 -11.39
C THR A 176 19.77 -11.51 -9.97
N TRP A 177 19.35 -12.36 -9.04
CA TRP A 177 19.19 -12.01 -7.63
C TRP A 177 19.85 -13.04 -6.74
N GLN A 178 20.50 -12.58 -5.70
CA GLN A 178 21.16 -13.41 -4.69
C GLN A 178 20.55 -13.12 -3.32
N ALA A 179 20.26 -14.17 -2.55
CA ALA A 179 19.86 -14.03 -1.16
C ALA A 179 21.04 -13.51 -0.34
N THR A 180 20.81 -12.48 0.46
CA THR A 180 21.82 -11.91 1.37
C THR A 180 21.61 -12.35 2.82
N THR A 181 20.53 -13.04 3.09
CA THR A 181 20.11 -13.43 4.44
C THR A 181 20.08 -14.94 4.65
N GLU A 182 20.53 -15.70 3.67
CA GLU A 182 20.59 -17.16 3.76
C GLU A 182 21.46 -17.58 4.97
N LYS A 183 20.93 -18.47 5.80
CA LYS A 183 21.56 -18.94 7.05
C LYS A 183 21.82 -17.82 8.09
N THR A 184 21.09 -16.73 8.01
CA THR A 184 21.11 -15.68 9.02
C THR A 184 19.77 -15.65 9.79
N PRO A 185 19.71 -14.96 10.93
CA PRO A 185 18.43 -14.77 11.64
C PRO A 185 17.35 -14.02 10.84
N LEU A 186 17.71 -13.41 9.71
CA LEU A 186 16.78 -12.71 8.82
C LEU A 186 16.08 -13.63 7.81
N GLU A 187 16.52 -14.88 7.65
CA GLU A 187 16.01 -15.80 6.61
C GLU A 187 14.53 -16.11 6.77
N ASP A 188 14.05 -16.20 8.00
CA ASP A 188 12.65 -16.54 8.33
C ASP A 188 11.83 -15.34 8.82
N LEU A 189 12.36 -14.11 8.75
CA LEU A 189 11.66 -12.93 9.20
C LEU A 189 10.77 -12.35 8.11
N TYR A 190 9.57 -11.93 8.53
CA TYR A 190 8.55 -11.36 7.70
C TYR A 190 8.53 -9.82 7.79
N TYR A 191 7.87 -9.18 6.82
CA TYR A 191 7.53 -7.75 6.85
C TYR A 191 8.75 -6.82 6.95
N LEU A 192 9.81 -7.15 6.21
CA LEU A 192 11.03 -6.36 6.20
C LEU A 192 10.82 -4.99 5.55
N LYS A 193 11.26 -3.95 6.24
CA LYS A 193 11.39 -2.58 5.72
C LYS A 193 12.85 -2.36 5.36
N LEU A 194 13.13 -1.74 4.24
CA LEU A 194 14.48 -1.47 3.80
C LEU A 194 14.73 0.03 3.68
N ALA A 195 15.90 0.46 4.10
CA ALA A 195 16.47 1.77 3.78
C ALA A 195 17.92 1.61 3.36
N ILE A 196 18.31 2.27 2.28
CA ILE A 196 19.68 2.27 1.75
C ILE A 196 20.33 3.62 2.04
N SER A 197 21.60 3.61 2.42
CA SER A 197 22.35 4.83 2.66
C SER A 197 22.43 5.69 1.39
N PRO A 198 22.25 7.01 1.48
CA PRO A 198 22.51 7.91 0.36
C PRO A 198 23.98 7.89 -0.09
N ASN A 199 24.91 7.45 0.77
CA ASN A 199 26.32 7.26 0.45
C ASN A 199 26.73 5.77 0.31
N TYR A 200 25.76 4.93 -0.13
CA TYR A 200 25.93 3.48 -0.23
C TYR A 200 27.19 3.06 -1.01
N GLN A 201 27.59 3.84 -2.00
CA GLN A 201 28.81 3.56 -2.76
C GLN A 201 30.05 3.44 -1.86
N SER A 202 30.13 4.24 -0.81
CA SER A 202 31.28 4.28 0.10
C SER A 202 31.03 3.43 1.36
N ASP A 203 29.86 3.54 1.97
CA ASP A 203 29.60 2.95 3.30
C ASP A 203 28.90 1.58 3.24
N ARG A 204 28.43 1.18 2.06
CA ARG A 204 27.78 -0.12 1.82
C ARG A 204 26.62 -0.42 2.78
N THR A 205 26.01 0.62 3.36
CA THR A 205 25.03 0.50 4.44
C THR A 205 23.62 0.28 3.89
N VAL A 206 22.97 -0.77 4.38
CA VAL A 206 21.52 -0.99 4.25
C VAL A 206 20.96 -1.33 5.63
N ILE A 207 19.80 -0.78 5.96
CA ILE A 207 19.10 -1.01 7.21
C ILE A 207 17.82 -1.79 6.92
N ALA A 208 17.58 -2.84 7.69
CA ALA A 208 16.37 -3.64 7.64
C ALA A 208 15.60 -3.53 8.97
N GLY A 209 14.38 -3.06 8.89
CA GLY A 209 13.43 -3.10 10.00
C GLY A 209 12.55 -4.34 9.88
N THR A 210 12.47 -5.12 10.95
CA THR A 210 11.80 -6.43 10.96
C THR A 210 10.76 -6.51 12.07
N GLU A 211 10.09 -7.63 12.16
CA GLU A 211 9.22 -7.95 13.29
C GLU A 211 9.98 -8.28 14.59
N GLN A 212 11.30 -8.50 14.49
CA GLN A 212 12.18 -8.84 15.60
C GLN A 212 13.35 -7.85 15.73
N GLY A 213 13.10 -6.57 15.47
CA GLY A 213 14.08 -5.51 15.64
C GLY A 213 14.72 -5.01 14.34
N VAL A 214 15.85 -4.37 14.49
CA VAL A 214 16.57 -3.68 13.41
C VAL A 214 17.88 -4.39 13.11
N TYR A 215 18.17 -4.58 11.84
CA TYR A 215 19.43 -5.15 11.36
C TYR A 215 20.11 -4.19 10.40
N VAL A 216 21.43 -4.16 10.44
CA VAL A 216 22.25 -3.31 9.57
C VAL A 216 23.34 -4.15 8.92
N THR A 217 23.53 -3.93 7.62
CA THR A 217 24.75 -4.33 6.92
C THR A 217 25.59 -3.09 6.61
N LYS A 218 26.92 -3.22 6.69
CA LYS A 218 27.93 -2.23 6.27
C LYS A 218 28.90 -2.79 5.24
N ASP A 219 28.58 -3.94 4.69
CA ASP A 219 29.37 -4.68 3.70
C ASP A 219 28.54 -5.13 2.48
N ALA A 220 27.50 -4.34 2.19
CA ALA A 220 26.60 -4.60 1.06
C ALA A 220 25.83 -5.92 1.15
N GLY A 221 25.45 -6.34 2.36
CA GLY A 221 24.62 -7.51 2.58
C GLY A 221 25.41 -8.82 2.73
N GLN A 222 26.74 -8.79 2.85
CA GLN A 222 27.52 -9.98 3.13
C GLN A 222 27.29 -10.46 4.58
N THR A 223 27.20 -9.49 5.50
CA THR A 223 26.82 -9.75 6.90
C THR A 223 25.72 -8.82 7.35
N TRP A 224 24.87 -9.31 8.26
CA TRP A 224 23.81 -8.54 8.87
C TRP A 224 23.95 -8.60 10.39
N VAL A 225 24.03 -7.45 11.03
CA VAL A 225 24.20 -7.32 12.48
C VAL A 225 22.90 -6.78 13.07
N LYS A 226 22.34 -7.48 14.05
CA LYS A 226 21.21 -7.01 14.81
C LYS A 226 21.65 -5.86 15.71
N LEU A 227 20.92 -4.76 15.67
CA LEU A 227 21.12 -3.66 16.60
C LEU A 227 20.40 -4.01 17.91
N THR A 228 21.20 -4.26 18.96
CA THR A 228 20.68 -4.45 20.32
C THR A 228 20.53 -3.10 20.99
N ASN A 229 19.38 -2.85 21.61
CA ASN A 229 19.13 -1.57 22.23
C ASN A 229 18.27 -1.69 23.49
N THR A 230 18.77 -1.13 24.59
CA THR A 230 18.07 -1.14 25.87
C THR A 230 16.96 -0.11 26.00
N SER A 231 16.92 0.88 25.09
CA SER A 231 15.93 1.98 25.20
C SER A 231 14.52 1.56 24.80
N TYR A 232 14.37 0.55 23.92
CA TYR A 232 13.05 0.08 23.47
C TYR A 232 12.88 -1.44 23.47
N GLY A 233 13.94 -2.22 23.65
CA GLY A 233 13.96 -3.68 23.58
C GLY A 233 14.49 -4.21 22.23
N ASP A 234 14.97 -5.45 22.24
CA ASP A 234 15.72 -6.02 21.11
C ASP A 234 14.82 -6.63 20.04
N ASP A 235 13.61 -7.11 20.40
CA ASP A 235 12.70 -7.85 19.52
C ASP A 235 11.44 -7.07 19.18
N GLU A 236 11.58 -5.77 18.91
CA GLU A 236 10.44 -4.90 18.67
C GLU A 236 10.08 -4.86 17.18
N TYR A 237 8.78 -4.91 16.91
CA TYR A 237 8.27 -4.84 15.56
C TYR A 237 8.44 -3.45 14.96
N VAL A 238 9.24 -3.36 13.89
CA VAL A 238 9.45 -2.12 13.13
C VAL A 238 8.32 -1.94 12.11
N GLU A 239 7.51 -0.91 12.28
CA GLU A 239 6.40 -0.59 11.37
C GLU A 239 6.82 0.32 10.22
N ALA A 240 7.73 1.24 10.47
CA ALA A 240 8.32 2.10 9.46
C ALA A 240 9.79 2.43 9.79
N LEU A 241 10.54 2.72 8.75
CA LEU A 241 11.95 3.04 8.80
C LEU A 241 12.26 4.11 7.75
N ALA A 242 13.01 5.14 8.14
CA ALA A 242 13.56 6.12 7.22
C ALA A 242 14.99 6.49 7.61
N ILE A 243 15.85 6.68 6.61
CA ILE A 243 17.24 7.11 6.76
C ILE A 243 17.38 8.57 6.31
N SER A 244 18.21 9.34 7.02
CA SER A 244 18.49 10.73 6.67
C SER A 244 19.13 10.85 5.31
N PRO A 245 18.74 11.83 4.47
CA PRO A 245 19.45 12.12 3.23
C PRO A 245 20.89 12.59 3.45
N ASN A 246 21.22 13.01 4.68
CA ASN A 246 22.59 13.42 5.09
C ASN A 246 23.28 12.37 5.99
N TYR A 247 22.87 11.11 5.90
CA TYR A 247 23.33 10.02 6.77
C TYR A 247 24.86 9.87 6.83
N GLU A 248 25.56 10.24 5.76
CA GLU A 248 27.02 10.27 5.75
C GLU A 248 27.60 11.08 6.91
N ASN A 249 26.98 12.22 7.23
CA ASN A 249 27.46 13.16 8.24
C ASN A 249 26.75 13.01 9.57
N ASP A 250 25.41 12.84 9.55
CA ASP A 250 24.57 12.88 10.76
C ASP A 250 24.27 11.51 11.36
N LYS A 251 24.57 10.42 10.63
CA LYS A 251 24.31 9.03 11.03
C LYS A 251 22.88 8.78 11.52
N THR A 252 21.93 9.61 11.05
CA THR A 252 20.56 9.65 11.56
C THR A 252 19.64 8.69 10.77
N PHE A 253 18.86 7.94 11.52
CA PHE A 253 17.66 7.29 10.99
C PHE A 253 16.57 7.21 12.06
N VAL A 254 15.33 7.03 11.62
CA VAL A 254 14.14 7.01 12.47
C VAL A 254 13.37 5.72 12.28
N LEU A 255 12.86 5.19 13.38
CA LEU A 255 12.04 3.99 13.46
C LEU A 255 10.65 4.35 14.02
N SER A 256 9.62 3.71 13.50
CA SER A 256 8.33 3.58 14.18
C SER A 256 8.21 2.15 14.71
N LEU A 257 8.03 2.02 16.00
CA LEU A 257 7.90 0.73 16.68
C LEU A 257 6.45 0.51 17.12
N ARG A 258 5.96 -0.69 16.89
CA ARG A 258 4.56 -1.05 17.21
C ARG A 258 4.25 -0.83 18.68
N GLY A 259 3.28 0.05 18.95
CA GLY A 259 2.81 0.34 20.31
C GLY A 259 3.79 1.11 21.19
N LYS A 260 4.96 1.53 20.64
CA LYS A 260 5.99 2.24 21.41
C LYS A 260 6.27 3.65 20.89
N GLY A 261 5.88 3.97 19.65
CA GLY A 261 6.08 5.27 19.03
C GLY A 261 7.35 5.39 18.22
N LEU A 262 7.91 6.59 18.15
CA LEU A 262 9.04 6.93 17.31
C LEU A 262 10.35 6.93 18.07
N PHE A 263 11.39 6.41 17.43
CA PHE A 263 12.76 6.41 17.95
C PHE A 263 13.73 6.90 16.88
N LYS A 264 14.69 7.70 17.30
CA LYS A 264 15.72 8.26 16.44
C LYS A 264 17.10 7.92 16.97
N THR A 265 18.01 7.59 16.09
CA THR A 265 19.43 7.50 16.32
C THR A 265 20.15 8.62 15.57
N VAL A 266 21.28 9.07 16.09
CA VAL A 266 22.21 10.04 15.47
C VAL A 266 23.66 9.52 15.47
N ASP A 267 23.83 8.24 15.73
CA ASP A 267 25.12 7.55 15.84
C ASP A 267 25.16 6.21 15.04
N GLY A 268 24.25 6.08 14.07
CA GLY A 268 24.19 4.89 13.22
C GLY A 268 23.60 3.65 13.91
N GLY A 269 22.81 3.86 14.96
CA GLY A 269 22.09 2.80 15.66
C GLY A 269 22.78 2.28 16.92
N GLN A 270 23.82 2.96 17.41
CA GLN A 270 24.44 2.58 18.69
C GLN A 270 23.53 2.96 19.86
N THR A 271 22.90 4.13 19.79
CA THR A 271 21.90 4.58 20.75
C THR A 271 20.64 5.09 20.07
N PHE A 272 19.52 5.02 20.80
CA PHE A 272 18.23 5.54 20.32
C PHE A 272 17.57 6.40 21.38
N GLY A 273 17.13 7.57 20.98
CA GLY A 273 16.26 8.44 21.76
C GLY A 273 14.83 8.36 21.27
N LYS A 274 13.85 8.36 22.19
CA LYS A 274 12.45 8.50 21.84
C LYS A 274 12.17 9.92 21.35
N ILE A 275 11.40 10.07 20.27
CA ILE A 275 10.99 11.35 19.70
C ILE A 275 9.48 11.45 19.62
N GLY A 276 8.94 12.68 19.76
CA GLY A 276 7.51 12.91 19.82
C GLY A 276 6.85 12.33 21.08
N ASP A 277 5.54 12.39 21.13
CA ASP A 277 4.77 11.83 22.23
C ASP A 277 4.28 10.39 21.93
N ASN A 278 3.68 9.75 22.95
CA ASN A 278 3.20 8.37 22.85
C ASN A 278 1.97 8.21 21.95
N SER A 279 1.33 9.31 21.55
CA SER A 279 0.15 9.29 20.67
C SER A 279 0.51 9.11 19.21
N LEU A 280 1.77 9.35 18.86
CA LEU A 280 2.28 9.17 17.50
C LEU A 280 2.49 7.68 17.21
N THR A 281 1.46 7.01 16.83
CA THR A 281 1.54 5.66 16.28
C THR A 281 1.40 5.74 14.78
N PHE A 282 2.48 5.48 14.04
CA PHE A 282 2.39 5.27 12.60
C PHE A 282 1.91 3.85 12.38
N ALA A 283 0.60 3.74 12.25
CA ALA A 283 -0.03 2.47 12.37
C ALA A 283 -0.23 1.78 11.04
N ARG A 284 -0.15 0.54 11.23
CA ARG A 284 -0.69 -0.57 10.46
C ARG A 284 -2.15 -0.37 10.08
N MET A 285 -2.49 -0.49 8.81
CA MET A 285 -3.85 -0.85 8.42
C MET A 285 -3.96 -2.38 8.33
N ASN A 286 -4.70 -2.96 9.28
CA ASN A 286 -5.25 -4.33 9.24
C ASN A 286 -4.41 -5.37 8.45
N ASN A 287 -3.26 -5.78 8.99
CA ASN A 287 -2.45 -6.88 8.47
C ASN A 287 -1.92 -6.77 7.02
N VAL A 288 -2.04 -5.62 6.38
CA VAL A 288 -1.43 -5.40 5.06
C VAL A 288 -0.05 -4.77 5.26
N PRO A 289 1.00 -5.44 4.84
CA PRO A 289 2.35 -4.89 4.91
C PRO A 289 2.48 -3.79 3.86
N TYR A 290 2.62 -2.54 4.32
CA TYR A 290 2.95 -1.42 3.43
C TYR A 290 4.46 -1.30 3.27
N ALA A 291 4.89 -0.75 2.14
CA ALA A 291 6.30 -0.62 1.75
C ALA A 291 7.17 0.28 2.68
N GLY A 292 6.70 0.60 3.87
CA GLY A 292 7.51 1.23 4.91
C GLY A 292 7.74 2.73 4.81
N LYS A 293 7.11 3.41 3.83
CA LYS A 293 7.27 4.85 3.61
C LYS A 293 6.40 5.74 4.51
N ALA A 294 5.95 5.22 5.66
CA ALA A 294 5.14 5.98 6.61
C ALA A 294 5.92 7.09 7.33
N ILE A 295 7.24 7.07 7.29
CA ILE A 295 8.11 8.16 7.75
C ILE A 295 9.01 8.57 6.60
N GLN A 296 9.18 9.88 6.43
CA GLN A 296 10.06 10.44 5.40
C GLN A 296 10.81 11.65 5.96
N PHE A 297 12.07 11.77 5.60
CA PHE A 297 12.84 12.98 5.78
C PHE A 297 12.56 13.97 4.66
N SER A 298 12.61 15.27 4.97
CA SER A 298 12.76 16.29 3.93
C SER A 298 14.05 16.02 3.15
N PRO A 299 14.08 16.20 1.82
CA PRO A 299 15.34 16.16 1.08
C PRO A 299 16.38 17.18 1.59
N SER A 300 15.93 18.29 2.19
CA SER A 300 16.76 19.33 2.80
C SER A 300 16.86 19.19 4.31
N TYR A 301 16.73 17.98 4.86
CA TYR A 301 16.70 17.75 6.31
C TYR A 301 17.88 18.35 7.08
N ALA A 302 19.06 18.36 6.48
CA ALA A 302 20.24 18.98 7.08
C ALA A 302 20.08 20.49 7.36
N GLU A 303 19.18 21.15 6.63
CA GLU A 303 18.91 22.58 6.70
C GLU A 303 17.62 22.89 7.46
N ASP A 304 16.56 22.09 7.21
CA ASP A 304 15.21 22.39 7.69
C ASP A 304 14.74 21.51 8.86
N ASN A 305 15.51 20.49 9.25
CA ASN A 305 15.18 19.52 10.29
C ASN A 305 13.78 18.90 10.15
N THR A 306 13.25 18.85 8.93
CA THR A 306 11.86 18.47 8.69
C THR A 306 11.70 16.95 8.47
N LEU A 307 10.73 16.40 9.20
CA LEU A 307 10.24 15.03 9.07
C LEU A 307 8.75 15.03 8.79
N TYR A 308 8.33 14.05 8.02
CA TYR A 308 6.91 13.77 7.78
C TYR A 308 6.59 12.35 8.22
N GLY A 309 5.41 12.19 8.83
CA GLY A 309 4.92 10.90 9.23
C GLY A 309 3.46 10.73 8.84
N PHE A 310 3.07 9.50 8.52
CA PHE A 310 1.69 9.16 8.20
C PHE A 310 1.10 8.32 9.34
N GLY A 311 0.10 8.89 10.02
CA GLY A 311 -0.51 8.24 11.19
C GLY A 311 -1.58 7.22 10.84
N ALA A 312 -2.02 6.47 11.86
CA ALA A 312 -3.10 5.50 11.79
C ALA A 312 -4.45 6.12 11.46
N THR A 313 -4.62 7.39 11.72
CA THR A 313 -5.85 8.12 11.39
C THR A 313 -5.83 8.41 9.90
N ARG A 314 -6.85 8.00 9.21
CA ARG A 314 -6.98 8.03 7.74
C ARG A 314 -6.89 9.42 7.10
N THR A 315 -6.68 10.50 7.87
CA THR A 315 -6.88 11.89 7.44
C THR A 315 -5.77 12.84 7.82
N ALA A 316 -4.72 12.39 8.50
CA ALA A 316 -3.68 13.27 9.01
C ALA A 316 -2.28 12.83 8.60
N ILE A 317 -1.50 13.80 8.16
CA ILE A 317 -0.05 13.73 8.10
C ILE A 317 0.49 14.46 9.32
N TYR A 318 1.55 13.95 9.88
CA TYR A 318 2.29 14.62 10.92
C TYR A 318 3.55 15.23 10.32
N LYS A 319 3.86 16.46 10.72
CA LYS A 319 5.06 17.17 10.32
C LYS A 319 5.80 17.63 11.56
N SER A 320 7.10 17.44 11.58
CA SER A 320 8.03 18.02 12.54
C SER A 320 8.99 18.92 11.78
N THR A 321 9.36 20.05 12.34
CA THR A 321 10.40 20.97 11.84
C THR A 321 11.53 21.15 12.84
N ASP A 322 11.62 20.30 13.85
CA ASP A 322 12.59 20.29 14.93
C ASP A 322 13.24 18.92 15.15
N ALA A 323 13.49 18.22 14.05
CA ALA A 323 14.12 16.91 14.00
C ALA A 323 13.35 15.82 14.78
N GLY A 324 12.01 15.95 14.86
CA GLY A 324 11.12 14.95 15.45
C GLY A 324 10.78 15.20 16.92
N ASN A 325 11.21 16.30 17.53
CA ASN A 325 10.91 16.57 18.94
C ASN A 325 9.44 16.94 19.13
N THR A 326 8.90 17.81 18.27
CA THR A 326 7.48 18.15 18.27
C THR A 326 6.83 17.89 16.90
N TRP A 327 5.54 17.63 16.90
CA TRP A 327 4.81 17.28 15.70
C TRP A 327 3.49 18.05 15.61
N GLU A 328 3.25 18.63 14.45
CA GLU A 328 1.98 19.22 14.08
C GLU A 328 1.18 18.27 13.17
N THR A 329 -0.14 18.31 13.29
CA THR A 329 -1.03 17.54 12.42
C THR A 329 -1.42 18.37 11.22
N ILE A 330 -1.16 17.86 10.01
CA ILE A 330 -1.63 18.43 8.77
C ILE A 330 -2.84 17.62 8.31
N SER A 331 -4.02 18.27 8.28
CA SER A 331 -5.23 17.63 7.76
C SER A 331 -5.21 17.61 6.24
N ILE A 332 -5.39 16.42 5.65
CA ILE A 332 -5.66 16.30 4.23
C ILE A 332 -7.16 16.58 4.04
N PRO A 333 -7.55 17.51 3.15
CA PRO A 333 -8.96 17.72 2.84
C PRO A 333 -9.50 16.50 2.10
N ILE A 334 -9.92 15.48 2.83
CA ILE A 334 -10.63 14.37 2.23
C ILE A 334 -11.96 14.90 1.73
N ASN A 335 -12.06 15.13 0.44
CA ASN A 335 -13.32 15.43 -0.17
C ASN A 335 -14.16 14.15 -0.20
N THR A 336 -15.10 14.03 0.74
CA THR A 336 -16.05 12.92 0.76
C THR A 336 -16.96 12.91 -0.47
N ASN A 337 -17.01 13.99 -1.24
CA ASN A 337 -17.72 14.07 -2.52
C ASN A 337 -16.94 13.41 -3.67
N ASP A 338 -15.62 13.17 -3.52
CA ASP A 338 -14.83 12.31 -4.44
C ASP A 338 -15.02 10.82 -4.12
N SER A 339 -15.68 10.48 -3.02
CA SER A 339 -16.28 9.17 -2.85
C SER A 339 -17.32 8.97 -3.95
N TYR A 340 -17.35 7.79 -4.58
CA TYR A 340 -18.33 7.39 -5.58
C TYR A 340 -19.66 8.11 -5.44
N ASP A 341 -20.18 8.70 -6.54
CA ASP A 341 -21.55 9.15 -6.52
C ASP A 341 -22.48 7.99 -6.14
N LEU A 342 -23.65 8.30 -5.66
CA LEU A 342 -24.60 7.30 -5.19
C LEU A 342 -24.85 6.21 -6.25
N ILE A 343 -24.83 6.55 -7.52
CA ILE A 343 -25.06 5.62 -8.64
C ILE A 343 -23.89 4.68 -8.78
N THR A 344 -22.66 5.19 -8.75
CA THR A 344 -21.44 4.39 -8.80
C THR A 344 -21.32 3.49 -7.56
N TRP A 345 -21.66 4.00 -6.37
CA TRP A 345 -21.67 3.20 -5.15
C TRP A 345 -22.74 2.10 -5.19
N LEU A 346 -23.96 2.41 -5.65
CA LEU A 346 -25.02 1.42 -5.84
C LEU A 346 -24.66 0.39 -6.92
N SER A 347 -24.03 0.82 -8.01
CA SER A 347 -23.56 -0.10 -9.06
C SER A 347 -22.47 -1.05 -8.55
N LEU A 348 -21.56 -0.56 -7.70
CA LEU A 348 -20.53 -1.37 -7.05
C LEU A 348 -21.16 -2.40 -6.08
N ILE A 349 -22.11 -1.96 -5.25
CA ILE A 349 -22.87 -2.86 -4.36
C ILE A 349 -23.61 -3.89 -5.20
N PHE A 350 -24.32 -3.46 -6.24
CA PHE A 350 -25.06 -4.38 -7.11
C PHE A 350 -24.14 -5.41 -7.76
N ALA A 351 -22.98 -5.01 -8.22
CA ALA A 351 -22.05 -5.92 -8.86
C ALA A 351 -21.43 -6.93 -7.88
N VAL A 352 -21.02 -6.46 -6.69
CA VAL A 352 -20.46 -7.33 -5.63
C VAL A 352 -21.52 -8.31 -5.12
N TYR A 353 -22.73 -7.81 -4.92
CA TYR A 353 -23.82 -8.58 -4.30
C TYR A 353 -24.88 -9.04 -5.30
N ARG A 354 -24.67 -8.85 -6.62
CA ARG A 354 -25.69 -9.16 -7.64
C ARG A 354 -26.32 -10.53 -7.47
N GLY A 355 -25.53 -11.54 -7.19
CA GLY A 355 -26.04 -12.90 -6.96
C GLY A 355 -26.94 -13.00 -5.73
N ARG A 356 -26.59 -12.30 -4.65
CA ARG A 356 -27.39 -12.25 -3.40
C ARG A 356 -28.61 -11.34 -3.59
N ILE A 357 -28.44 -10.19 -4.23
CA ILE A 357 -29.55 -9.24 -4.52
C ILE A 357 -30.57 -9.91 -5.44
N LEU A 358 -30.15 -10.58 -6.50
CA LEU A 358 -31.06 -11.32 -7.38
C LEU A 358 -31.79 -12.45 -6.65
N LYS A 359 -31.10 -13.16 -5.75
CA LYS A 359 -31.74 -14.19 -4.92
C LYS A 359 -32.78 -13.60 -3.96
N ILE A 360 -32.47 -12.48 -3.33
CA ILE A 360 -33.41 -11.75 -2.45
C ILE A 360 -34.61 -11.24 -3.27
N ALA A 361 -34.37 -10.66 -4.44
CA ALA A 361 -35.42 -10.20 -5.35
C ALA A 361 -36.31 -11.36 -5.81
N ALA A 362 -35.72 -12.49 -6.19
CA ALA A 362 -36.46 -13.70 -6.53
C ALA A 362 -37.33 -14.21 -5.37
N ALA A 363 -36.76 -14.24 -4.16
CA ALA A 363 -37.52 -14.62 -2.96
C ALA A 363 -38.68 -13.66 -2.68
N ALA A 364 -38.47 -12.34 -2.88
CA ALA A 364 -39.53 -11.34 -2.72
C ALA A 364 -40.66 -11.50 -3.76
N VAL A 365 -40.30 -11.81 -5.03
CA VAL A 365 -41.30 -12.12 -6.06
C VAL A 365 -42.11 -13.36 -5.72
N VAL A 366 -41.45 -14.45 -5.30
CA VAL A 366 -42.13 -15.66 -4.83
C VAL A 366 -43.07 -15.38 -3.65
N ALA A 367 -42.62 -14.58 -2.70
CA ALA A 367 -43.44 -14.18 -1.58
C ALA A 367 -44.68 -13.37 -2.00
N LEU A 368 -44.50 -12.43 -2.95
CA LEU A 368 -45.60 -11.62 -3.49
C LEU A 368 -46.61 -12.50 -4.22
N LEU A 369 -46.13 -13.42 -5.07
CA LEU A 369 -47.00 -14.39 -5.78
C LEU A 369 -47.77 -15.28 -4.77
N SER A 370 -47.11 -15.72 -3.69
CA SER A 370 -47.76 -16.48 -2.62
C SER A 370 -48.85 -15.66 -1.89
N TYR A 371 -48.58 -14.37 -1.64
CA TYR A 371 -49.55 -13.45 -1.05
C TYR A 371 -50.83 -13.36 -1.93
N VAL A 372 -50.62 -13.20 -3.24
CA VAL A 372 -51.73 -13.15 -4.21
C VAL A 372 -52.49 -14.51 -4.25
N ALA A 373 -51.77 -15.62 -4.33
CA ALA A 373 -52.35 -16.97 -4.37
C ALA A 373 -53.18 -17.28 -3.14
N LEU A 374 -52.72 -16.94 -1.92
CA LEU A 374 -53.45 -17.08 -0.68
C LEU A 374 -54.79 -16.35 -0.68
N GLY A 375 -54.84 -15.20 -1.36
CA GLY A 375 -56.06 -14.44 -1.61
C GLY A 375 -57.03 -15.14 -2.54
N TYR A 376 -56.54 -15.76 -3.59
CA TYR A 376 -57.35 -16.51 -4.56
C TYR A 376 -57.91 -17.81 -4.00
N LEU A 377 -57.13 -18.51 -3.19
CA LEU A 377 -57.53 -19.81 -2.59
C LEU A 377 -58.54 -19.66 -1.41
N GLY A 378 -58.87 -18.45 -1.01
CA GLY A 378 -59.85 -18.18 0.07
C GLY A 378 -59.51 -18.78 1.42
N LEU A 379 -58.25 -19.07 1.71
CA LEU A 379 -57.77 -19.67 2.92
C LEU A 379 -57.99 -18.75 4.16
N ASP A 380 -58.20 -17.49 3.90
CA ASP A 380 -58.55 -16.44 4.86
C ASP A 380 -59.92 -16.67 5.55
N LYS A 381 -60.78 -17.53 4.96
CA LYS A 381 -62.10 -17.84 5.54
C LYS A 381 -62.10 -19.02 6.53
N ARG A 382 -60.96 -19.69 6.71
CA ARG A 382 -60.87 -20.93 7.49
C ARG A 382 -60.12 -20.80 8.80
N LEU A 383 -59.53 -19.68 9.10
CA LEU A 383 -58.71 -19.46 10.30
C LEU A 383 -59.24 -18.27 11.09
N PRO A 384 -59.12 -18.31 12.46
CA PRO A 384 -59.64 -17.25 13.35
C PRO A 384 -58.82 -15.95 13.33
N LEU A 385 -57.88 -15.81 12.43
CA LEU A 385 -57.03 -14.64 12.25
C LEU A 385 -57.60 -13.67 11.21
N SER A 386 -57.29 -12.41 11.30
CA SER A 386 -57.70 -11.45 10.28
C SER A 386 -57.09 -11.81 8.91
N LYS A 387 -57.79 -11.47 7.83
CA LYS A 387 -57.32 -11.71 6.46
C LYS A 387 -55.89 -11.19 6.21
N LEU A 388 -55.56 -10.04 6.79
CA LEU A 388 -54.25 -9.44 6.67
C LEU A 388 -53.17 -10.23 7.41
N GLN A 389 -53.50 -10.75 8.61
CA GLN A 389 -52.54 -11.56 9.41
C GLN A 389 -52.22 -12.87 8.73
N ILE A 390 -53.20 -13.59 8.20
CA ILE A 390 -53.00 -14.86 7.51
C ILE A 390 -52.11 -14.66 6.25
N LYS A 391 -52.40 -13.64 5.45
CA LYS A 391 -51.63 -13.30 4.26
C LYS A 391 -50.21 -12.90 4.63
N SER A 392 -50.03 -12.08 5.66
CA SER A 392 -48.69 -11.61 6.11
C SER A 392 -47.85 -12.75 6.65
N ILE A 393 -48.39 -13.66 7.47
CA ILE A 393 -47.67 -14.82 7.99
C ILE A 393 -47.28 -15.78 6.85
N GLY A 394 -48.24 -16.11 5.97
CA GLY A 394 -47.96 -16.98 4.83
C GLY A 394 -46.89 -16.42 3.89
N THR A 395 -46.95 -15.14 3.63
CA THR A 395 -45.93 -14.43 2.78
C THR A 395 -44.58 -14.44 3.46
N PHE A 396 -44.52 -14.16 4.76
CA PHE A 396 -43.26 -14.16 5.50
C PHE A 396 -42.62 -15.54 5.57
N LEU A 397 -43.40 -16.59 5.81
CA LEU A 397 -42.91 -17.98 5.81
C LEU A 397 -42.39 -18.39 4.42
N THR A 398 -43.12 -18.04 3.37
CA THR A 398 -42.67 -18.33 1.98
C THR A 398 -41.37 -17.58 1.64
N PHE A 399 -41.26 -16.34 2.08
CA PHE A 399 -40.04 -15.57 1.90
C PHE A 399 -38.83 -16.21 2.60
N ILE A 400 -39.01 -16.65 3.86
CA ILE A 400 -37.96 -17.36 4.60
C ILE A 400 -37.58 -18.68 3.92
N VAL A 401 -38.54 -19.50 3.52
CA VAL A 401 -38.25 -20.76 2.81
C VAL A 401 -37.52 -20.52 1.50
N ALA A 402 -37.94 -19.50 0.73
CA ALA A 402 -37.26 -19.14 -0.52
C ALA A 402 -35.81 -18.66 -0.25
N LEU A 403 -35.57 -17.90 0.80
CA LEU A 403 -34.22 -17.53 1.19
C LEU A 403 -33.38 -18.74 1.58
N LEU A 404 -33.88 -19.64 2.39
CA LEU A 404 -33.17 -20.86 2.79
C LEU A 404 -32.79 -21.71 1.57
N ILE A 405 -33.70 -21.89 0.62
CA ILE A 405 -33.43 -22.65 -0.61
C ILE A 405 -32.37 -21.93 -1.47
N LEU A 406 -32.52 -20.65 -1.67
CA LEU A 406 -31.65 -19.87 -2.58
C LEU A 406 -30.22 -19.66 -2.00
N PHE A 407 -30.09 -19.61 -0.70
CA PHE A 407 -28.79 -19.44 -0.04
C PHE A 407 -28.16 -20.77 0.42
N LYS A 408 -28.90 -21.90 0.31
CA LYS A 408 -28.46 -23.22 0.84
C LYS A 408 -28.06 -23.15 2.32
N LEU A 409 -28.84 -22.42 3.12
CA LEU A 409 -28.69 -22.35 4.57
C LEU A 409 -29.33 -23.56 5.24
#